data_f9b7add9ec58d374cbb0e1a25c0bf791
#
_entry.id   f9b7add9ec58d374cbb0e1a25c0bf791
#
_cell.length_a   1.000
_cell.length_b   1.000
_cell.length_c   1.000
_cell.angle_alpha   90.00
_cell.angle_beta   90.00
_cell.angle_gamma   90.00
#
_symmetry.space_group_name_H-M   'P 1'
#
loop_
_entity.id
_entity.type
_entity.pdbx_description
1 polymer ?
#
loop_
_entity_poly.entity_id
_entity_poly.type
_entity_poly.pdbx_seq_one_letter_code
_entity_poly.pdbx_strand_id
1 'polypeptide(L)'
;MKKYLISFLTLVLPFITFAQETQETGIDQQIDKAFKPFSDFFSDKIFFLVWKDPDIPFVLVLLVFSAAFFTLYFKFPNIRHFWTAISVVRGKYEDIEKHGATILYGEDGIAQGVDLNKVDDIEEHIDNIESLHSDLEIDGDIKETIRDESSHGEVSHFQALATAVSGTVGNGNIAGVALAIALGGPGATFWMVVCGLLGMSTKFVECTLGVHYRDVGEDGTVYGGPMYYLTKGLKEKGFKTLGKVAAVLFAIFCIGGSFGGGNAAQSNQATIVVKELLGWESTAAGFWIGVVIAFLVGIIIIGGIKRIASVTEKIVPFMAVLYILCCLYIILSNFSLLDDAIALIVKEAFNPKAIGVGGVIGVLLVGFKRAAFSNEAGAGSASIAHSAVKTKYSASEGLVALLEPFIDTVVICTMTALVIIIFNFGGFFEYGGDGSGSVFIDGVAYEGAGITSIAFHEFIPYSKIFLTIAVFLFAVSTMISWSYYGLQSWKFLFGRGKKADLTYKVLFLIFVVIGAAASMKSIWDFSDAMIFA
;
A
#
# COMPACT_ATOMS: atom_id res chain seq x y z
N MET A 1 3.52 -8.39 -30.51
CA MET A 1 2.82 -9.36 -29.65
C MET A 1 3.51 -10.73 -29.56
N LYS A 2 3.71 -11.49 -30.66
CA LYS A 2 4.44 -12.79 -30.58
C LYS A 2 5.88 -12.69 -30.01
N LYS A 3 6.65 -11.65 -30.34
CA LYS A 3 8.02 -11.48 -29.82
C LYS A 3 8.06 -11.23 -28.30
N TYR A 4 7.11 -10.49 -27.72
CA TYR A 4 7.07 -10.19 -26.28
C TYR A 4 6.55 -11.38 -25.45
N LEU A 5 5.64 -12.18 -26.03
CA LEU A 5 5.19 -13.43 -25.41
C LEU A 5 6.33 -14.48 -25.37
N ILE A 6 7.16 -14.52 -26.41
CA ILE A 6 8.32 -15.41 -26.48
C ILE A 6 9.40 -14.98 -25.48
N SER A 7 9.70 -13.67 -25.36
CA SER A 7 10.66 -13.16 -24.35
C SER A 7 10.18 -13.39 -22.92
N PHE A 8 8.88 -13.31 -22.68
CA PHE A 8 8.29 -13.60 -21.36
C PHE A 8 8.26 -15.11 -21.07
N LEU A 9 7.91 -15.93 -22.06
CA LEU A 9 8.01 -17.39 -21.96
C LEU A 9 9.46 -17.86 -21.73
N THR A 10 10.45 -17.22 -22.33
CA THR A 10 11.87 -17.52 -22.06
C THR A 10 12.35 -17.09 -20.68
N LEU A 11 11.68 -16.11 -20.03
CA LEU A 11 11.90 -15.73 -18.63
C LEU A 11 11.21 -16.71 -17.65
N VAL A 12 10.09 -17.31 -18.05
CA VAL A 12 9.31 -18.25 -17.24
C VAL A 12 9.70 -19.72 -17.51
N LEU A 13 10.22 -20.04 -18.69
CA LEU A 13 10.64 -21.40 -19.06
C LEU A 13 11.71 -22.04 -18.13
N PRO A 14 12.66 -21.30 -17.52
CA PRO A 14 13.54 -21.91 -16.53
C PRO A 14 12.79 -22.49 -15.34
N PHE A 15 11.62 -21.95 -15.00
CA PHE A 15 10.80 -22.47 -13.89
C PHE A 15 10.11 -23.80 -14.19
N ILE A 16 9.95 -24.14 -15.48
CA ILE A 16 9.28 -25.39 -15.91
C ILE A 16 10.30 -26.52 -16.13
N THR A 17 11.55 -26.21 -16.49
CA THR A 17 12.58 -27.21 -16.82
C THR A 17 13.37 -27.72 -15.61
N PHE A 18 13.29 -27.09 -14.43
CA PHE A 18 13.96 -27.57 -13.20
C PHE A 18 13.22 -28.70 -12.46
N ALA A 19 12.11 -29.21 -13.00
CA ALA A 19 11.32 -30.28 -12.37
C ALA A 19 11.94 -31.71 -12.51
N GLN A 20 13.18 -31.83 -12.90
CA GLN A 20 13.82 -33.13 -13.14
C GLN A 20 15.15 -33.33 -12.40
N GLU A 21 15.18 -33.10 -11.10
CA GLU A 21 16.22 -33.67 -10.25
C GLU A 21 15.62 -34.25 -8.96
N THR A 22 15.77 -35.54 -8.81
CA THR A 22 15.26 -36.42 -7.78
C THR A 22 15.93 -36.20 -6.43
N GLN A 23 15.24 -35.45 -5.57
CA GLN A 23 15.13 -35.67 -4.12
C GLN A 23 13.70 -35.30 -3.76
N GLU A 24 13.10 -36.01 -2.78
CA GLU A 24 11.71 -35.79 -2.34
C GLU A 24 11.52 -34.40 -1.67
N THR A 25 11.73 -33.34 -2.45
CA THR A 25 11.41 -31.98 -2.04
C THR A 25 9.94 -31.73 -2.33
N GLY A 26 9.19 -31.31 -1.31
CA GLY A 26 7.77 -30.97 -1.46
C GLY A 26 7.54 -29.84 -2.47
N ILE A 27 6.29 -29.71 -2.93
CA ILE A 27 5.90 -28.69 -3.94
C ILE A 27 6.28 -27.28 -3.47
N ASP A 28 6.06 -26.94 -2.20
CA ASP A 28 6.38 -25.65 -1.63
C ASP A 28 7.89 -25.34 -1.73
N GLN A 29 8.74 -26.30 -1.41
CA GLN A 29 10.20 -26.16 -1.49
C GLN A 29 10.71 -26.02 -2.93
N GLN A 30 10.08 -26.70 -3.89
CA GLN A 30 10.41 -26.56 -5.31
C GLN A 30 10.08 -25.17 -5.84
N ILE A 31 8.92 -24.61 -5.43
CA ILE A 31 8.50 -23.26 -5.78
C ILE A 31 9.48 -22.23 -5.19
N ASP A 32 9.84 -22.35 -3.91
CA ASP A 32 10.79 -21.44 -3.25
C ASP A 32 12.17 -21.48 -3.92
N LYS A 33 12.72 -22.69 -4.19
CA LYS A 33 13.99 -22.86 -4.89
C LYS A 33 14.01 -22.23 -6.27
N ALA A 34 12.89 -22.28 -7.00
CA ALA A 34 12.74 -21.67 -8.31
C ALA A 34 12.60 -20.15 -8.23
N PHE A 35 11.94 -19.62 -7.19
CA PHE A 35 11.69 -18.20 -7.03
C PHE A 35 12.88 -17.43 -6.44
N LYS A 36 13.65 -18.03 -5.53
CA LYS A 36 14.75 -17.40 -4.80
C LYS A 36 15.77 -16.66 -5.68
N PRO A 37 16.31 -17.23 -6.79
CA PRO A 37 17.28 -16.53 -7.64
C PRO A 37 16.71 -15.24 -8.26
N PHE A 38 15.40 -15.23 -8.55
CA PHE A 38 14.71 -14.07 -9.07
C PHE A 38 14.60 -12.97 -8.00
N SER A 39 14.25 -13.36 -6.76
CA SER A 39 14.21 -12.46 -5.60
C SER A 39 15.58 -11.83 -5.32
N ASP A 40 16.63 -12.65 -5.21
CA ASP A 40 17.99 -12.22 -4.91
C ASP A 40 18.49 -11.19 -5.96
N PHE A 41 18.23 -11.45 -7.25
CA PHE A 41 18.64 -10.55 -8.34
C PHE A 41 18.08 -9.12 -8.17
N PHE A 42 16.79 -8.96 -7.83
CA PHE A 42 16.20 -7.65 -7.68
C PHE A 42 16.62 -6.98 -6.38
N SER A 43 16.69 -7.72 -5.28
CA SER A 43 17.11 -7.22 -3.98
C SER A 43 18.52 -6.61 -4.05
N ASP A 44 19.47 -7.30 -4.63
CA ASP A 44 20.85 -6.84 -4.78
C ASP A 44 20.99 -5.56 -5.63
N LYS A 45 20.11 -5.34 -6.59
CA LYS A 45 20.16 -4.17 -7.47
C LYS A 45 19.48 -2.93 -6.91
N ILE A 46 18.39 -3.10 -6.18
CA ILE A 46 17.58 -1.98 -5.68
C ILE A 46 18.15 -1.39 -4.39
N PHE A 47 18.63 -2.24 -3.48
CA PHE A 47 19.18 -1.78 -2.20
C PHE A 47 20.68 -1.46 -2.27
N PHE A 48 21.12 -0.78 -3.35
CA PHE A 48 22.50 -0.30 -3.35
C PHE A 48 22.75 0.71 -2.23
N LEU A 49 23.89 0.55 -1.56
CA LEU A 49 24.24 1.31 -0.38
C LEU A 49 24.95 2.62 -0.74
N VAL A 50 24.49 3.71 -0.12
CA VAL A 50 25.21 5.00 -0.13
C VAL A 50 26.35 4.98 0.87
N TRP A 51 26.14 4.28 2.00
CA TRP A 51 27.10 4.15 3.08
C TRP A 51 27.13 2.70 3.56
N LYS A 52 28.32 2.16 3.85
CA LYS A 52 28.49 0.73 4.16
C LYS A 52 28.62 0.41 5.66
N ASP A 53 28.77 1.41 6.52
CA ASP A 53 28.86 1.19 7.96
C ASP A 53 28.30 2.42 8.70
N PRO A 54 27.04 2.40 9.11
CA PRO A 54 26.01 1.36 8.88
C PRO A 54 25.52 1.30 7.43
N ASP A 55 24.97 0.15 7.03
CA ASP A 55 24.40 -0.07 5.68
C ASP A 55 23.18 0.82 5.44
N ILE A 56 23.36 1.91 4.67
CA ILE A 56 22.30 2.88 4.36
C ILE A 56 21.91 2.78 2.87
N PRO A 57 20.75 2.23 2.54
CA PRO A 57 20.25 2.20 1.17
C PRO A 57 19.88 3.60 0.66
N PHE A 58 20.26 3.90 -0.58
CA PHE A 58 19.97 5.20 -1.22
C PHE A 58 18.47 5.54 -1.22
N VAL A 59 17.64 4.55 -1.52
CA VAL A 59 16.20 4.75 -1.61
C VAL A 59 15.57 5.23 -0.30
N LEU A 60 16.02 4.72 0.84
CA LEU A 60 15.51 5.17 2.14
C LEU A 60 15.90 6.62 2.44
N VAL A 61 17.12 7.02 2.08
CA VAL A 61 17.54 8.43 2.22
C VAL A 61 16.66 9.34 1.38
N LEU A 62 16.38 8.95 0.13
CA LEU A 62 15.52 9.72 -0.78
C LEU A 62 14.09 9.86 -0.23
N LEU A 63 13.50 8.78 0.26
CA LEU A 63 12.15 8.77 0.82
C LEU A 63 12.04 9.67 2.06
N VAL A 64 12.98 9.54 3.00
CA VAL A 64 12.99 10.36 4.23
C VAL A 64 13.18 11.83 3.91
N PHE A 65 14.14 12.15 3.04
CA PHE A 65 14.41 13.53 2.62
C PHE A 65 13.19 14.15 1.92
N SER A 66 12.59 13.43 0.98
CA SER A 66 11.41 13.90 0.25
C SER A 66 10.21 14.14 1.17
N ALA A 67 9.96 13.23 2.11
CA ALA A 67 8.88 13.34 3.07
C ALA A 67 9.07 14.54 4.03
N ALA A 68 10.29 14.74 4.51
CA ALA A 68 10.64 15.91 5.32
C ALA A 68 10.53 17.22 4.49
N PHE A 69 11.03 17.21 3.26
CA PHE A 69 10.93 18.35 2.35
C PHE A 69 9.48 18.76 2.10
N PHE A 70 8.60 17.84 1.73
CA PHE A 70 7.19 18.16 1.48
C PHE A 70 6.47 18.63 2.74
N THR A 71 6.78 18.05 3.89
CA THR A 71 6.20 18.48 5.16
C THR A 71 6.57 19.92 5.49
N LEU A 72 7.82 20.31 5.30
CA LEU A 72 8.30 21.69 5.52
C LEU A 72 7.79 22.64 4.45
N TYR A 73 7.89 22.27 3.17
CA TYR A 73 7.51 23.10 2.02
C TYR A 73 6.03 23.50 2.08
N PHE A 74 5.13 22.56 2.36
CA PHE A 74 3.70 22.82 2.51
C PHE A 74 3.31 23.24 3.93
N LYS A 75 4.30 23.53 4.81
CA LYS A 75 4.09 24.07 6.16
C LYS A 75 3.20 23.16 7.03
N PHE A 76 3.54 21.88 7.08
CA PHE A 76 2.86 20.86 7.89
C PHE A 76 1.38 20.65 7.51
N PRO A 77 1.08 20.25 6.25
CA PRO A 77 -0.29 20.02 5.81
C PRO A 77 -0.97 18.91 6.62
N ASN A 78 -0.21 17.91 7.06
CA ASN A 78 -0.64 16.82 7.92
C ASN A 78 -1.25 17.26 9.26
N ILE A 79 -0.80 18.39 9.82
CA ILE A 79 -1.34 18.95 11.06
C ILE A 79 -2.45 19.97 10.74
N ARG A 80 -2.18 20.90 9.83
CA ARG A 80 -3.07 22.04 9.56
C ARG A 80 -4.38 21.64 8.90
N HIS A 81 -4.36 20.66 8.03
CA HIS A 81 -5.49 20.26 7.20
C HIS A 81 -6.09 18.89 7.56
N PHE A 82 -5.67 18.30 8.68
CA PHE A 82 -6.17 16.99 9.11
C PHE A 82 -7.71 16.98 9.26
N TRP A 83 -8.27 17.97 9.93
CA TRP A 83 -9.73 18.06 10.10
C TRP A 83 -10.46 18.43 8.81
N THR A 84 -9.81 19.19 7.93
CA THR A 84 -10.33 19.48 6.58
C THR A 84 -10.44 18.18 5.77
N ALA A 85 -9.41 17.33 5.79
CA ALA A 85 -9.41 16.03 5.15
C ALA A 85 -10.59 15.16 5.59
N ILE A 86 -10.86 15.08 6.90
CA ILE A 86 -12.02 14.36 7.44
C ILE A 86 -13.34 14.97 6.93
N SER A 87 -13.40 16.30 6.82
CA SER A 87 -14.60 16.99 6.35
C SER A 87 -14.87 16.72 4.86
N VAL A 88 -13.82 16.62 4.03
CA VAL A 88 -13.95 16.24 2.60
C VAL A 88 -14.50 14.82 2.49
N VAL A 89 -13.91 13.86 3.22
CA VAL A 89 -14.38 12.46 3.20
C VAL A 89 -15.84 12.33 3.65
N ARG A 90 -16.29 13.19 4.58
CA ARG A 90 -17.69 13.23 5.05
C ARG A 90 -18.66 13.89 4.07
N GLY A 91 -18.19 14.37 2.93
CA GLY A 91 -19.03 15.02 1.91
C GLY A 91 -19.41 16.46 2.22
N LYS A 92 -18.76 17.14 3.21
CA LYS A 92 -19.09 18.53 3.56
C LYS A 92 -18.95 19.51 2.40
N TYR A 93 -18.11 19.19 1.43
CA TYR A 93 -17.81 20.03 0.27
C TYR A 93 -18.34 19.44 -1.04
N GLU A 94 -19.28 18.48 -0.98
CA GLU A 94 -19.76 17.74 -2.15
C GLU A 94 -20.42 18.65 -3.20
N ASP A 95 -21.13 19.68 -2.77
CA ASP A 95 -21.75 20.66 -3.68
C ASP A 95 -20.69 21.49 -4.42
N ILE A 96 -19.62 21.91 -3.70
CA ILE A 96 -18.48 22.60 -4.31
C ILE A 96 -17.75 21.69 -5.29
N GLU A 97 -17.59 20.42 -4.95
CA GLU A 97 -16.94 19.42 -5.81
C GLU A 97 -17.73 19.16 -7.11
N LYS A 98 -19.07 19.14 -7.03
CA LYS A 98 -19.96 18.94 -8.20
C LYS A 98 -20.03 20.17 -9.08
N HIS A 99 -20.25 21.34 -8.51
CA HIS A 99 -20.63 22.55 -9.26
C HIS A 99 -19.49 23.56 -9.44
N GLY A 100 -18.45 23.48 -8.58
CA GLY A 100 -17.31 24.41 -8.59
C GLY A 100 -17.53 25.62 -7.70
N ALA A 101 -16.46 26.04 -7.01
CA ALA A 101 -16.51 27.15 -6.07
C ALA A 101 -16.83 28.51 -6.77
N THR A 102 -16.30 28.71 -7.97
CA THR A 102 -16.53 29.96 -8.73
C THR A 102 -17.99 30.11 -9.15
N ILE A 103 -18.69 29.00 -9.45
CA ILE A 103 -20.11 29.00 -9.78
C ILE A 103 -20.94 29.35 -8.57
N LEU A 104 -20.62 28.76 -7.39
CA LEU A 104 -21.40 28.96 -6.17
C LEU A 104 -21.09 30.28 -5.46
N TYR A 105 -19.84 30.75 -5.52
CA TYR A 105 -19.37 31.91 -4.71
C TYR A 105 -18.82 33.07 -5.54
N GLY A 106 -18.71 32.94 -6.88
CA GLY A 106 -18.06 33.92 -7.75
C GLY A 106 -16.53 33.97 -7.56
N GLU A 107 -15.84 34.77 -8.39
CA GLU A 107 -14.37 34.93 -8.29
C GLU A 107 -13.93 35.60 -6.97
N ASP A 108 -14.79 36.43 -6.38
CA ASP A 108 -14.54 37.16 -5.13
C ASP A 108 -14.87 36.35 -3.87
N GLY A 109 -15.32 35.10 -4.00
CA GLY A 109 -15.77 34.27 -2.88
C GLY A 109 -17.06 34.76 -2.21
N ILE A 110 -17.80 35.65 -2.85
CA ILE A 110 -19.07 36.19 -2.40
C ILE A 110 -20.18 35.62 -3.28
N ALA A 111 -21.22 35.01 -2.68
CA ALA A 111 -22.36 34.48 -3.41
C ALA A 111 -23.02 35.60 -4.27
N GLN A 112 -22.91 35.47 -5.60
CA GLN A 112 -23.43 36.48 -6.54
C GLN A 112 -24.93 36.29 -6.75
N GLY A 113 -25.72 36.62 -5.75
CA GLY A 113 -27.18 36.71 -5.89
C GLY A 113 -27.94 35.37 -6.02
N VAL A 114 -27.24 34.26 -5.94
CA VAL A 114 -27.84 32.92 -5.95
C VAL A 114 -28.30 32.57 -4.53
N ASP A 115 -29.58 32.29 -4.35
CA ASP A 115 -30.10 31.81 -3.07
C ASP A 115 -29.79 30.32 -2.92
N LEU A 116 -28.68 30.00 -2.25
CA LEU A 116 -28.22 28.64 -2.00
C LEU A 116 -29.24 27.76 -1.22
N ASN A 117 -30.34 28.32 -0.77
CA ASN A 117 -31.43 27.57 -0.17
C ASN A 117 -32.52 27.17 -1.19
N LYS A 118 -32.41 27.63 -2.43
CA LYS A 118 -33.36 27.32 -3.50
C LYS A 118 -32.66 26.52 -4.60
N VAL A 119 -33.04 25.26 -4.75
CA VAL A 119 -32.46 24.34 -5.73
C VAL A 119 -32.63 24.86 -7.17
N ASP A 120 -33.79 25.42 -7.50
CA ASP A 120 -34.12 25.94 -8.84
C ASP A 120 -33.20 27.12 -9.26
N ASP A 121 -32.85 28.05 -8.33
CA ASP A 121 -31.95 29.17 -8.62
C ASP A 121 -30.50 28.70 -8.90
N ILE A 122 -30.09 27.57 -8.27
CA ILE A 122 -28.77 26.96 -8.46
C ILE A 122 -28.71 26.26 -9.81
N GLU A 123 -29.74 25.48 -10.16
CA GLU A 123 -29.78 24.74 -11.44
C GLU A 123 -29.81 25.71 -12.63
N GLU A 124 -30.61 26.78 -12.60
CA GLU A 124 -30.64 27.80 -13.65
C GLU A 124 -29.30 28.54 -13.81
N HIS A 125 -28.60 28.80 -12.70
CA HIS A 125 -27.28 29.46 -12.74
C HIS A 125 -26.20 28.55 -13.34
N ILE A 126 -26.25 27.25 -13.01
CA ILE A 126 -25.32 26.23 -13.52
C ILE A 126 -25.52 26.04 -15.03
N ASP A 127 -26.76 25.87 -15.49
CA ASP A 127 -27.08 25.68 -16.91
C ASP A 127 -26.61 26.84 -17.78
N ASN A 128 -26.71 28.08 -17.27
CA ASN A 128 -26.24 29.26 -17.97
C ASN A 128 -24.72 29.35 -18.09
N ILE A 129 -23.95 28.81 -17.14
CA ILE A 129 -22.47 28.83 -17.15
C ILE A 129 -21.91 27.62 -17.91
N GLU A 130 -22.52 26.45 -17.83
CA GLU A 130 -22.09 25.27 -18.59
C GLU A 130 -22.22 25.51 -20.10
N SER A 131 -23.23 26.25 -20.55
CA SER A 131 -23.38 26.63 -21.97
C SER A 131 -22.28 27.55 -22.50
N LEU A 132 -21.59 28.29 -21.62
CA LEU A 132 -20.48 29.19 -21.96
C LEU A 132 -19.10 28.48 -22.01
N HIS A 133 -18.96 27.29 -21.42
CA HIS A 133 -17.69 26.58 -21.32
C HIS A 133 -17.55 25.43 -22.33
N SER A 134 -18.59 25.13 -23.14
CA SER A 134 -18.58 24.03 -24.12
C SER A 134 -17.66 24.24 -25.33
N ASP A 135 -17.13 25.45 -25.53
CA ASP A 135 -16.39 25.84 -26.74
C ASP A 135 -14.85 25.95 -26.58
N LEU A 136 -14.28 25.52 -25.46
CA LEU A 136 -12.84 25.55 -25.24
C LEU A 136 -12.18 24.24 -25.72
N GLU A 137 -11.89 24.16 -27.03
CA GLU A 137 -10.95 23.18 -27.58
C GLU A 137 -9.52 23.49 -27.10
N ILE A 138 -8.93 22.60 -26.31
CA ILE A 138 -7.50 22.66 -25.95
C ILE A 138 -6.71 21.81 -26.94
N ASP A 139 -5.95 22.52 -27.81
CA ASP A 139 -5.11 21.94 -28.85
C ASP A 139 -3.93 21.14 -28.24
N GLY A 140 -3.86 19.85 -28.56
CA GLY A 140 -2.66 19.03 -28.35
C GLY A 140 -2.79 17.75 -27.55
N ASP A 141 -3.96 17.30 -27.18
CA ASP A 141 -4.16 16.00 -26.52
C ASP A 141 -4.32 14.84 -27.52
N ILE A 142 -3.93 13.63 -27.06
CA ILE A 142 -4.11 12.39 -27.81
C ILE A 142 -5.60 12.22 -28.09
N LYS A 143 -5.98 11.98 -29.34
CA LYS A 143 -7.37 11.89 -29.85
C LYS A 143 -8.34 10.95 -29.11
N GLU A 144 -7.92 10.32 -28.02
CA GLU A 144 -8.69 9.34 -27.23
C GLU A 144 -8.93 9.77 -25.78
N THR A 145 -8.54 11.00 -25.39
CA THR A 145 -8.70 11.50 -24.02
C THR A 145 -9.33 12.88 -24.02
N ILE A 146 -10.53 12.98 -23.47
CA ILE A 146 -11.24 14.24 -23.26
C ILE A 146 -10.82 14.78 -21.89
N ARG A 147 -10.30 16.01 -21.87
CA ARG A 147 -10.01 16.75 -20.64
C ARG A 147 -11.27 17.46 -20.16
N ASP A 148 -12.26 16.73 -19.71
CA ASP A 148 -13.39 17.31 -19.01
C ASP A 148 -13.18 17.14 -17.50
N GLU A 149 -12.81 18.23 -16.84
CA GLU A 149 -12.51 18.24 -15.39
C GLU A 149 -13.80 18.20 -14.54
N SER A 150 -14.97 18.35 -15.15
CA SER A 150 -16.17 18.71 -14.40
C SER A 150 -17.02 17.57 -13.87
N SER A 151 -16.98 16.36 -14.44
CA SER A 151 -17.93 15.32 -14.03
C SER A 151 -17.37 13.90 -14.01
N HIS A 152 -16.11 13.68 -14.39
CA HIS A 152 -15.61 12.35 -14.70
C HIS A 152 -14.69 11.80 -13.63
N GLY A 153 -15.18 10.86 -12.89
CA GLY A 153 -14.51 9.96 -11.98
C GLY A 153 -15.35 8.73 -11.80
N GLU A 154 -14.76 7.66 -11.28
CA GLU A 154 -15.42 6.38 -11.13
C GLU A 154 -15.95 6.14 -9.71
N VAL A 155 -15.34 6.79 -8.69
CA VAL A 155 -15.55 6.51 -7.27
C VAL A 155 -15.67 7.79 -6.43
N SER A 156 -16.29 7.70 -5.25
CA SER A 156 -16.34 8.81 -4.28
C SER A 156 -15.01 8.96 -3.52
N HIS A 157 -14.81 10.10 -2.80
CA HIS A 157 -13.67 10.32 -1.90
C HIS A 157 -13.51 9.19 -0.88
N PHE A 158 -14.61 8.76 -0.25
CA PHE A 158 -14.56 7.66 0.71
C PHE A 158 -14.16 6.33 0.05
N GLN A 159 -14.68 6.03 -1.15
CA GLN A 159 -14.33 4.83 -1.90
C GLN A 159 -12.87 4.83 -2.37
N ALA A 160 -12.34 5.99 -2.81
CA ALA A 160 -10.94 6.14 -3.17
C ALA A 160 -10.04 5.91 -1.96
N LEU A 161 -10.35 6.58 -0.82
CA LEU A 161 -9.64 6.38 0.44
C LEU A 161 -9.72 4.92 0.92
N ALA A 162 -10.89 4.31 0.91
CA ALA A 162 -11.07 2.92 1.33
C ALA A 162 -10.29 1.94 0.44
N THR A 163 -10.21 2.22 -0.87
CA THR A 163 -9.40 1.42 -1.81
C THR A 163 -7.90 1.59 -1.54
N ALA A 164 -7.44 2.82 -1.29
CA ALA A 164 -6.05 3.09 -0.97
C ALA A 164 -5.65 2.51 0.40
N VAL A 165 -6.47 2.73 1.44
CA VAL A 165 -6.29 2.11 2.77
C VAL A 165 -6.34 0.59 2.68
N SER A 166 -7.15 0.00 1.80
CA SER A 166 -7.14 -1.44 1.53
C SER A 166 -5.82 -1.92 0.94
N GLY A 167 -5.16 -1.09 0.13
CA GLY A 167 -3.84 -1.39 -0.44
C GLY A 167 -2.76 -1.40 0.63
N THR A 168 -2.80 -0.45 1.55
CA THR A 168 -1.77 -0.21 2.58
C THR A 168 -2.04 -1.00 3.86
N VAL A 169 -3.27 -0.94 4.40
CA VAL A 169 -3.64 -1.70 5.61
C VAL A 169 -3.79 -3.18 5.28
N GLY A 170 -2.68 -3.87 5.38
CA GLY A 170 -2.53 -5.28 5.07
C GLY A 170 -1.67 -6.00 6.10
N ASN A 171 -1.03 -7.09 5.69
CA ASN A 171 -0.12 -7.82 6.57
C ASN A 171 1.17 -7.04 6.90
N GLY A 172 1.43 -5.91 6.23
CA GLY A 172 2.46 -4.96 6.65
C GLY A 172 2.26 -4.44 8.06
N ASN A 173 1.01 -4.17 8.45
CA ASN A 173 0.63 -3.68 9.78
C ASN A 173 0.68 -4.74 10.88
N ILE A 174 0.66 -6.01 10.53
CA ILE A 174 0.69 -7.14 11.46
C ILE A 174 2.07 -7.79 11.43
N ALA A 175 2.44 -8.40 10.32
CA ALA A 175 3.70 -9.11 10.14
C ALA A 175 4.90 -8.17 9.99
N GLY A 176 4.74 -7.06 9.26
CA GLY A 176 5.81 -6.07 9.07
C GLY A 176 6.20 -5.36 10.37
N VAL A 177 5.21 -5.06 11.23
CA VAL A 177 5.45 -4.51 12.57
C VAL A 177 6.14 -5.53 13.47
N ALA A 178 5.68 -6.79 13.47
CA ALA A 178 6.32 -7.85 14.21
C ALA A 178 7.78 -8.04 13.79
N LEU A 179 8.05 -8.00 12.48
CA LEU A 179 9.40 -8.04 11.93
C LEU A 179 10.24 -6.82 12.35
N ALA A 180 9.63 -5.61 12.39
CA ALA A 180 10.33 -4.42 12.87
C ALA A 180 10.76 -4.55 14.33
N ILE A 181 9.89 -5.09 15.18
CA ILE A 181 10.19 -5.30 16.61
C ILE A 181 11.18 -6.44 16.81
N ALA A 182 11.04 -7.53 16.06
CA ALA A 182 11.98 -8.65 16.13
C ALA A 182 13.40 -8.22 15.76
N LEU A 183 13.58 -7.40 14.72
CA LEU A 183 14.88 -6.91 14.25
C LEU A 183 15.39 -5.71 15.04
N GLY A 184 14.56 -4.67 15.16
CA GLY A 184 14.98 -3.35 15.66
C GLY A 184 14.57 -3.06 17.10
N GLY A 185 13.84 -3.99 17.74
CA GLY A 185 13.30 -3.78 19.08
C GLY A 185 12.18 -2.73 19.13
N PRO A 186 11.71 -2.39 20.34
CA PRO A 186 10.65 -1.41 20.56
C PRO A 186 10.90 -0.04 19.93
N GLY A 187 12.18 0.40 19.88
CA GLY A 187 12.57 1.69 19.30
C GLY A 187 12.23 1.87 17.83
N ALA A 188 12.12 0.78 17.06
CA ALA A 188 11.68 0.82 15.67
C ALA A 188 10.28 1.42 15.54
N THR A 189 9.39 1.20 16.51
CA THR A 189 8.03 1.75 16.54
C THR A 189 8.03 3.28 16.54
N PHE A 190 8.93 3.92 17.31
CA PHE A 190 9.06 5.38 17.31
C PHE A 190 9.34 5.92 15.90
N TRP A 191 10.30 5.31 15.22
CA TRP A 191 10.69 5.73 13.88
C TRP A 191 9.63 5.39 12.82
N MET A 192 8.87 4.33 13.02
CA MET A 192 7.68 4.06 12.18
C MET A 192 6.65 5.18 12.29
N VAL A 193 6.32 5.64 13.50
CA VAL A 193 5.38 6.75 13.72
C VAL A 193 5.89 8.04 13.07
N VAL A 194 7.17 8.36 13.24
CA VAL A 194 7.78 9.54 12.59
C VAL A 194 7.68 9.44 11.07
N CYS A 195 8.00 8.28 10.49
CA CYS A 195 7.85 8.03 9.05
C CYS A 195 6.39 8.19 8.59
N GLY A 196 5.44 7.66 9.33
CA GLY A 196 4.01 7.80 9.04
C GLY A 196 3.56 9.26 9.01
N LEU A 197 3.93 10.05 10.02
CA LEU A 197 3.60 11.47 10.09
C LEU A 197 4.20 12.29 8.93
N LEU A 198 5.44 12.02 8.56
CA LEU A 198 6.09 12.65 7.41
C LEU A 198 5.48 12.17 6.09
N GLY A 199 5.16 10.89 5.99
CA GLY A 199 4.54 10.24 4.83
C GLY A 199 3.18 10.82 4.45
N MET A 200 2.41 11.34 5.42
CA MET A 200 1.15 12.04 5.16
C MET A 200 1.32 13.17 4.14
N SER A 201 2.39 13.97 4.29
CA SER A 201 2.67 15.09 3.35
C SER A 201 3.09 14.60 1.97
N THR A 202 3.75 13.46 1.88
CA THR A 202 4.12 12.84 0.60
C THR A 202 2.86 12.33 -0.12
N LYS A 203 1.96 11.64 0.58
CA LYS A 203 0.66 11.20 0.04
C LYS A 203 -0.18 12.36 -0.49
N PHE A 204 -0.21 13.48 0.24
CA PHE A 204 -0.87 14.70 -0.24
C PHE A 204 -0.36 15.11 -1.62
N VAL A 205 0.95 15.14 -1.83
CA VAL A 205 1.55 15.57 -3.09
C VAL A 205 1.27 14.57 -4.21
N GLU A 206 1.56 13.28 -3.99
CA GLU A 206 1.43 12.26 -5.03
C GLU A 206 -0.02 12.06 -5.48
N CYS A 207 -1.00 12.12 -4.56
CA CYS A 207 -2.41 11.97 -4.92
C CYS A 207 -2.99 13.24 -5.56
N THR A 208 -2.55 14.43 -5.12
CA THR A 208 -2.89 15.69 -5.83
C THR A 208 -2.41 15.64 -7.28
N LEU A 209 -1.15 15.23 -7.52
CA LEU A 209 -0.60 15.10 -8.87
C LEU A 209 -1.30 14.00 -9.68
N GLY A 210 -1.66 12.89 -9.02
CA GLY A 210 -2.39 11.79 -9.63
C GLY A 210 -3.72 12.23 -10.24
N VAL A 211 -4.50 13.02 -9.51
CA VAL A 211 -5.77 13.58 -9.99
C VAL A 211 -5.53 14.68 -11.04
N HIS A 212 -4.55 15.57 -10.80
CA HIS A 212 -4.29 16.71 -11.70
C HIS A 212 -3.88 16.28 -13.11
N TYR A 213 -3.07 15.21 -13.24
CA TYR A 213 -2.55 14.75 -14.53
C TYR A 213 -3.25 13.50 -15.09
N ARG A 214 -4.38 13.09 -14.52
CA ARG A 214 -5.14 11.94 -14.99
C ARG A 214 -5.67 12.11 -16.40
N ASP A 215 -5.92 11.00 -17.08
CA ASP A 215 -6.69 10.93 -18.33
C ASP A 215 -8.05 10.31 -18.04
N VAL A 216 -9.08 10.79 -18.72
CA VAL A 216 -10.41 10.19 -18.70
C VAL A 216 -10.72 9.70 -20.11
N GLY A 217 -10.99 8.40 -20.25
CA GLY A 217 -11.38 7.81 -21.53
C GLY A 217 -12.82 8.15 -21.92
N GLU A 218 -13.16 8.01 -23.19
CA GLU A 218 -14.52 8.22 -23.71
C GLU A 218 -15.59 7.35 -23.01
N ASP A 219 -15.17 6.21 -22.45
CA ASP A 219 -16.01 5.31 -21.67
C ASP A 219 -16.13 5.70 -20.19
N GLY A 220 -15.56 6.85 -19.80
CA GLY A 220 -15.49 7.32 -18.42
C GLY A 220 -14.47 6.58 -17.55
N THR A 221 -13.65 5.69 -18.10
CA THR A 221 -12.59 5.01 -17.37
C THR A 221 -11.44 5.97 -17.06
N VAL A 222 -11.03 6.05 -15.80
CA VAL A 222 -9.93 6.92 -15.38
C VAL A 222 -8.59 6.20 -15.47
N TYR A 223 -7.60 6.92 -16.01
CA TYR A 223 -6.21 6.49 -16.13
C TYR A 223 -5.32 7.54 -15.46
N GLY A 224 -4.78 7.23 -14.29
CA GLY A 224 -3.98 8.19 -13.52
C GLY A 224 -2.85 7.51 -12.77
N GLY A 225 -2.17 8.30 -11.94
CA GLY A 225 -1.02 7.86 -11.17
C GLY A 225 0.32 8.32 -11.73
N PRO A 226 1.44 7.80 -11.19
CA PRO A 226 2.78 8.30 -11.52
C PRO A 226 3.13 8.25 -13.01
N MET A 227 2.66 7.24 -13.75
CA MET A 227 2.90 7.14 -15.18
C MET A 227 2.47 8.42 -15.92
N TYR A 228 1.35 8.99 -15.49
CA TYR A 228 0.73 10.16 -16.12
C TYR A 228 1.36 11.46 -15.65
N TYR A 229 1.53 11.68 -14.34
CA TYR A 229 2.13 12.93 -13.88
C TYR A 229 3.63 13.02 -14.17
N LEU A 230 4.37 11.90 -14.22
CA LEU A 230 5.76 11.91 -14.68
C LEU A 230 5.85 12.26 -16.17
N THR A 231 4.99 11.66 -17.01
CA THR A 231 5.01 11.92 -18.45
C THR A 231 4.58 13.35 -18.78
N LYS A 232 3.45 13.82 -18.20
CA LYS A 232 2.88 15.14 -18.50
C LYS A 232 3.61 16.26 -17.76
N GLY A 233 3.75 16.14 -16.42
CA GLY A 233 4.34 17.20 -15.61
C GLY A 233 5.82 17.47 -15.93
N LEU A 234 6.63 16.43 -16.18
CA LEU A 234 8.01 16.64 -16.62
C LEU A 234 8.10 17.17 -18.06
N LYS A 235 7.14 16.81 -18.95
CA LYS A 235 7.05 17.42 -20.28
C LYS A 235 6.79 18.93 -20.20
N GLU A 236 5.88 19.38 -19.32
CA GLU A 236 5.60 20.81 -19.08
C GLU A 236 6.83 21.57 -18.58
N LYS A 237 7.70 20.91 -17.81
CA LYS A 237 8.98 21.48 -17.34
C LYS A 237 10.12 21.35 -18.34
N GLY A 238 9.88 20.86 -19.56
CA GLY A 238 10.88 20.67 -20.61
C GLY A 238 11.66 19.35 -20.57
N PHE A 239 11.40 18.48 -19.59
CA PHE A 239 12.10 17.20 -19.39
C PHE A 239 11.35 16.00 -19.99
N LYS A 240 10.85 16.12 -21.24
CA LYS A 240 10.01 15.11 -21.90
C LYS A 240 10.60 13.70 -21.90
N THR A 241 11.89 13.56 -22.23
CA THR A 241 12.54 12.23 -22.30
C THR A 241 12.68 11.62 -20.91
N LEU A 242 13.10 12.40 -19.91
CA LEU A 242 13.20 11.96 -18.53
C LEU A 242 11.84 11.48 -18.01
N GLY A 243 10.76 12.25 -18.28
CA GLY A 243 9.42 11.89 -17.88
C GLY A 243 8.95 10.56 -18.47
N LYS A 244 9.23 10.30 -19.74
CA LYS A 244 8.90 9.00 -20.37
C LYS A 244 9.68 7.83 -19.77
N VAL A 245 10.98 7.99 -19.55
CA VAL A 245 11.83 6.94 -18.97
C VAL A 245 11.38 6.65 -17.53
N ALA A 246 11.18 7.68 -16.71
CA ALA A 246 10.72 7.53 -15.34
C ALA A 246 9.33 6.87 -15.26
N ALA A 247 8.39 7.25 -16.14
CA ALA A 247 7.07 6.64 -16.20
C ALA A 247 7.09 5.14 -16.56
N VAL A 248 7.96 4.75 -17.49
CA VAL A 248 8.14 3.33 -17.88
C VAL A 248 8.78 2.54 -16.75
N LEU A 249 9.81 3.08 -16.10
CA LEU A 249 10.46 2.44 -14.95
C LEU A 249 9.46 2.27 -13.80
N PHE A 250 8.74 3.34 -13.45
CA PHE A 250 7.67 3.25 -12.44
C PHE A 250 6.66 2.15 -12.78
N ALA A 251 6.18 2.10 -14.03
CA ALA A 251 5.19 1.10 -14.43
C ALA A 251 5.72 -0.34 -14.27
N ILE A 252 6.99 -0.59 -14.61
CA ILE A 252 7.64 -1.89 -14.43
C ILE A 252 7.71 -2.25 -12.95
N PHE A 253 8.18 -1.33 -12.09
CA PHE A 253 8.30 -1.57 -10.65
C PHE A 253 6.95 -1.66 -9.95
N CYS A 254 5.96 -0.88 -10.35
CA CYS A 254 4.59 -1.00 -9.85
C CYS A 254 3.96 -2.36 -10.19
N ILE A 255 4.21 -2.91 -11.38
CA ILE A 255 3.81 -4.29 -11.71
C ILE A 255 4.53 -5.28 -10.80
N GLY A 256 5.84 -5.12 -10.60
CA GLY A 256 6.62 -5.94 -9.68
C GLY A 256 6.11 -5.84 -8.23
N GLY A 257 5.84 -4.63 -7.73
CA GLY A 257 5.25 -4.38 -6.41
C GLY A 257 3.87 -5.01 -6.27
N SER A 258 3.05 -4.98 -7.34
CA SER A 258 1.75 -5.65 -7.35
C SER A 258 1.86 -7.17 -7.29
N PHE A 259 2.90 -7.77 -7.80
CA PHE A 259 3.16 -9.21 -7.70
C PHE A 259 3.83 -9.58 -6.36
N GLY A 260 4.66 -8.70 -5.80
CA GLY A 260 5.38 -8.89 -4.54
C GLY A 260 4.57 -8.48 -3.32
N GLY A 261 4.78 -7.24 -2.84
CA GLY A 261 4.22 -6.72 -1.58
C GLY A 261 2.69 -6.69 -1.55
N GLY A 262 2.08 -6.32 -2.68
CA GLY A 262 0.62 -6.27 -2.83
C GLY A 262 -0.04 -7.63 -3.03
N ASN A 263 0.73 -8.72 -3.20
CA ASN A 263 0.19 -10.04 -3.52
C ASN A 263 0.92 -11.17 -2.79
N ALA A 264 2.14 -11.52 -3.25
CA ALA A 264 2.85 -12.69 -2.73
C ALA A 264 3.14 -12.58 -1.23
N ALA A 265 3.53 -11.40 -0.72
CA ALA A 265 3.75 -11.18 0.71
C ALA A 265 2.45 -11.34 1.52
N GLN A 266 1.32 -10.88 0.98
CA GLN A 266 0.01 -11.02 1.62
C GLN A 266 -0.43 -12.48 1.70
N SER A 267 -0.31 -13.19 0.57
CA SER A 267 -0.63 -14.62 0.47
C SER A 267 0.27 -15.46 1.38
N ASN A 268 1.56 -15.13 1.48
CA ASN A 268 2.53 -15.79 2.35
C ASN A 268 2.09 -15.72 3.83
N GLN A 269 1.83 -14.52 4.32
CA GLN A 269 1.46 -14.29 5.72
C GLN A 269 0.09 -14.91 6.07
N ALA A 270 -0.88 -14.82 5.16
CA ALA A 270 -2.16 -15.51 5.33
C ALA A 270 -1.98 -17.03 5.42
N THR A 271 -1.08 -17.59 4.62
CA THR A 271 -0.78 -19.01 4.62
C THR A 271 -0.13 -19.47 5.91
N ILE A 272 0.81 -18.70 6.48
CA ILE A 272 1.46 -19.02 7.76
C ILE A 272 0.41 -19.20 8.87
N VAL A 273 -0.48 -18.24 9.06
CA VAL A 273 -1.49 -18.30 10.13
C VAL A 273 -2.57 -19.36 9.88
N VAL A 274 -2.91 -19.64 8.61
CA VAL A 274 -3.85 -20.73 8.27
C VAL A 274 -3.22 -22.08 8.54
N LYS A 275 -1.95 -22.30 8.18
CA LYS A 275 -1.20 -23.53 8.49
C LYS A 275 -1.11 -23.76 9.99
N GLU A 276 -0.80 -22.71 10.76
CA GLU A 276 -0.73 -22.78 12.24
C GLU A 276 -2.09 -23.14 12.85
N LEU A 277 -3.18 -22.50 12.37
CA LEU A 277 -4.53 -22.77 12.88
C LEU A 277 -4.99 -24.20 12.62
N LEU A 278 -4.70 -24.74 11.42
CA LEU A 278 -5.14 -26.07 11.00
C LEU A 278 -4.18 -27.19 11.43
N GLY A 279 -2.99 -26.88 11.94
CA GLY A 279 -1.92 -27.84 12.17
C GLY A 279 -1.51 -28.58 10.89
N TRP A 280 -1.54 -27.87 9.75
CA TRP A 280 -1.31 -28.49 8.45
C TRP A 280 0.16 -28.41 8.04
N GLU A 281 0.92 -29.47 8.31
CA GLU A 281 2.38 -29.56 8.10
C GLU A 281 2.78 -30.16 6.74
N SER A 282 1.83 -30.42 5.84
CA SER A 282 2.13 -30.98 4.53
C SER A 282 3.05 -30.07 3.71
N THR A 283 3.98 -30.65 2.97
CA THR A 283 4.92 -29.97 2.05
C THR A 283 4.25 -29.37 0.81
N ALA A 284 2.95 -29.53 0.64
CA ALA A 284 2.10 -28.95 -0.39
C ALA A 284 0.98 -28.06 0.20
N ALA A 285 1.00 -27.81 1.52
CA ALA A 285 -0.06 -27.04 2.17
C ALA A 285 -0.11 -25.60 1.64
N GLY A 286 1.04 -24.95 1.46
CA GLY A 286 1.14 -23.59 0.91
C GLY A 286 0.54 -23.51 -0.49
N PHE A 287 0.88 -24.44 -1.37
CA PHE A 287 0.30 -24.49 -2.72
C PHE A 287 -1.24 -24.54 -2.70
N TRP A 288 -1.84 -25.46 -1.93
CA TRP A 288 -3.29 -25.61 -1.91
C TRP A 288 -4.02 -24.43 -1.25
N ILE A 289 -3.46 -23.86 -0.19
CA ILE A 289 -3.99 -22.64 0.42
C ILE A 289 -3.92 -21.50 -0.61
N GLY A 290 -2.80 -21.35 -1.31
CA GLY A 290 -2.62 -20.36 -2.36
C GLY A 290 -3.64 -20.49 -3.51
N VAL A 291 -3.97 -21.72 -3.92
CA VAL A 291 -5.01 -21.96 -4.95
C VAL A 291 -6.38 -21.47 -4.48
N VAL A 292 -6.74 -21.74 -3.21
CA VAL A 292 -8.01 -21.26 -2.64
C VAL A 292 -8.03 -19.72 -2.58
N ILE A 293 -6.95 -19.09 -2.11
CA ILE A 293 -6.84 -17.63 -2.06
C ILE A 293 -6.93 -17.04 -3.47
N ALA A 294 -6.20 -17.62 -4.45
CA ALA A 294 -6.24 -17.17 -5.84
C ALA A 294 -7.64 -17.24 -6.44
N PHE A 295 -8.40 -18.27 -6.15
CA PHE A 295 -9.79 -18.40 -6.59
C PHE A 295 -10.68 -17.28 -6.03
N LEU A 296 -10.59 -17.00 -4.72
CA LEU A 296 -11.37 -15.96 -4.05
C LEU A 296 -11.02 -14.55 -4.58
N VAL A 297 -9.74 -14.24 -4.70
CA VAL A 297 -9.26 -12.97 -5.27
C VAL A 297 -9.69 -12.84 -6.73
N GLY A 298 -9.57 -13.91 -7.51
CA GLY A 298 -9.93 -13.95 -8.92
C GLY A 298 -11.38 -13.54 -9.20
N ILE A 299 -12.33 -14.01 -8.37
CA ILE A 299 -13.73 -13.63 -8.49
C ILE A 299 -13.93 -12.11 -8.35
N ILE A 300 -13.17 -11.45 -7.50
CA ILE A 300 -13.33 -10.03 -7.20
C ILE A 300 -12.68 -9.16 -8.27
N ILE A 301 -11.44 -9.46 -8.68
CA ILE A 301 -10.66 -8.61 -9.58
C ILE A 301 -11.19 -8.55 -11.01
N ILE A 302 -12.07 -9.48 -11.40
CA ILE A 302 -12.72 -9.47 -12.72
C ILE A 302 -13.59 -8.21 -12.92
N GLY A 303 -14.18 -7.66 -11.85
CA GLY A 303 -15.14 -6.55 -11.91
C GLY A 303 -14.53 -5.14 -12.00
N GLY A 304 -13.20 -5.00 -12.05
CA GLY A 304 -12.51 -3.71 -12.15
C GLY A 304 -12.65 -2.81 -10.91
N ILE A 305 -12.27 -1.52 -11.03
CA ILE A 305 -12.19 -0.58 -9.89
C ILE A 305 -13.52 -0.39 -9.17
N LYS A 306 -14.64 -0.30 -9.88
CA LYS A 306 -15.97 -0.11 -9.26
C LYS A 306 -16.34 -1.26 -8.32
N ARG A 307 -16.03 -2.50 -8.71
CA ARG A 307 -16.26 -3.67 -7.86
C ARG A 307 -15.26 -3.75 -6.71
N ILE A 308 -14.00 -3.45 -6.98
CA ILE A 308 -12.96 -3.37 -5.96
C ILE A 308 -13.37 -2.34 -4.91
N ALA A 309 -13.68 -1.11 -5.30
CA ALA A 309 -14.11 -0.04 -4.40
C ALA A 309 -15.36 -0.41 -3.59
N SER A 310 -16.37 -1.03 -4.22
CA SER A 310 -17.59 -1.48 -3.52
C SER A 310 -17.34 -2.61 -2.51
N VAL A 311 -16.31 -3.42 -2.71
CA VAL A 311 -15.90 -4.47 -1.77
C VAL A 311 -15.06 -3.86 -0.64
N THR A 312 -14.08 -3.01 -0.98
CA THR A 312 -13.16 -2.42 0.00
C THR A 312 -13.86 -1.44 0.94
N GLU A 313 -14.81 -0.63 0.46
CA GLU A 313 -15.59 0.29 1.30
C GLU A 313 -16.34 -0.40 2.46
N LYS A 314 -16.62 -1.70 2.32
CA LYS A 314 -17.30 -2.51 3.35
C LYS A 314 -16.32 -3.31 4.20
N ILE A 315 -15.35 -3.97 3.55
CA ILE A 315 -14.41 -4.85 4.24
C ILE A 315 -13.42 -4.04 5.08
N VAL A 316 -12.88 -2.93 4.56
CA VAL A 316 -11.81 -2.18 5.23
C VAL A 316 -12.24 -1.59 6.57
N PRO A 317 -13.36 -0.87 6.67
CA PRO A 317 -13.80 -0.37 7.97
C PRO A 317 -14.09 -1.49 8.97
N PHE A 318 -14.71 -2.58 8.51
CA PHE A 318 -15.01 -3.74 9.35
C PHE A 318 -13.75 -4.39 9.90
N MET A 319 -12.79 -4.72 9.05
CA MET A 319 -11.55 -5.39 9.47
C MET A 319 -10.69 -4.48 10.36
N ALA A 320 -10.58 -3.19 10.02
CA ALA A 320 -9.79 -2.24 10.78
C ALA A 320 -10.38 -2.02 12.18
N VAL A 321 -11.69 -1.76 12.28
CA VAL A 321 -12.38 -1.57 13.57
C VAL A 321 -12.25 -2.83 14.43
N LEU A 322 -12.47 -4.01 13.85
CA LEU A 322 -12.37 -5.28 14.57
C LEU A 322 -10.95 -5.49 15.13
N TYR A 323 -9.92 -5.25 14.31
CA TYR A 323 -8.53 -5.36 14.74
C TYR A 323 -8.17 -4.34 15.83
N ILE A 324 -8.57 -3.09 15.64
CA ILE A 324 -8.36 -2.01 16.61
C ILE A 324 -9.02 -2.33 17.95
N LEU A 325 -10.26 -2.85 17.95
CA LEU A 325 -10.97 -3.22 19.18
C LEU A 325 -10.23 -4.32 19.95
N CYS A 326 -9.65 -5.30 19.27
CA CYS A 326 -8.88 -6.34 19.92
C CYS A 326 -7.55 -5.83 20.47
N CYS A 327 -6.84 -4.98 19.72
CA CYS A 327 -5.65 -4.31 20.24
C CYS A 327 -5.99 -3.46 21.47
N LEU A 328 -7.07 -2.65 21.40
CA LEU A 328 -7.54 -1.84 22.52
C LEU A 328 -7.89 -2.69 23.74
N TYR A 329 -8.56 -3.83 23.55
CA TYR A 329 -8.84 -4.75 24.64
C TYR A 329 -7.56 -5.20 25.35
N ILE A 330 -6.54 -5.63 24.60
CA ILE A 330 -5.26 -6.06 25.18
C ILE A 330 -4.56 -4.91 25.89
N ILE A 331 -4.47 -3.73 25.26
CA ILE A 331 -3.80 -2.55 25.82
C ILE A 331 -4.50 -2.08 27.09
N LEU A 332 -5.83 -1.97 27.09
CA LEU A 332 -6.60 -1.52 28.23
C LEU A 332 -6.62 -2.54 29.38
N SER A 333 -6.63 -3.84 29.06
CA SER A 333 -6.52 -4.90 30.08
C SER A 333 -5.14 -4.93 30.76
N ASN A 334 -4.12 -4.38 30.10
CA ASN A 334 -2.75 -4.26 30.60
C ASN A 334 -2.32 -2.78 30.76
N PHE A 335 -3.27 -1.92 31.12
CA PHE A 335 -3.06 -0.45 31.16
C PHE A 335 -1.88 -0.05 32.06
N SER A 336 -1.60 -0.80 33.13
CA SER A 336 -0.46 -0.58 34.02
C SER A 336 0.91 -0.73 33.33
N LEU A 337 0.99 -1.42 32.20
CA LEU A 337 2.21 -1.61 31.40
C LEU A 337 2.36 -0.59 30.26
N LEU A 338 1.32 0.21 30.02
CA LEU A 338 1.30 1.12 28.87
C LEU A 338 2.37 2.21 28.97
N ASP A 339 2.52 2.83 30.15
CA ASP A 339 3.52 3.86 30.39
C ASP A 339 4.95 3.30 30.21
N ASP A 340 5.20 2.09 30.71
CA ASP A 340 6.47 1.40 30.55
C ASP A 340 6.74 1.04 29.08
N ALA A 341 5.72 0.63 28.33
CA ALA A 341 5.84 0.32 26.90
C ALA A 341 6.20 1.57 26.10
N ILE A 342 5.52 2.69 26.35
CA ILE A 342 5.81 3.98 25.69
C ILE A 342 7.21 4.46 26.06
N ALA A 343 7.57 4.40 27.34
CA ALA A 343 8.91 4.78 27.82
C ALA A 343 10.00 3.92 27.16
N LEU A 344 9.76 2.61 27.02
CA LEU A 344 10.67 1.68 26.35
C LEU A 344 10.83 2.00 24.86
N ILE A 345 9.74 2.29 24.14
CA ILE A 345 9.76 2.72 22.74
C ILE A 345 10.65 3.95 22.56
N VAL A 346 10.41 4.99 23.36
CA VAL A 346 11.20 6.24 23.27
C VAL A 346 12.66 6.02 23.67
N LYS A 347 12.91 5.29 24.74
CA LYS A 347 14.27 5.01 25.21
C LYS A 347 15.08 4.23 24.16
N GLU A 348 14.52 3.19 23.59
CA GLU A 348 15.23 2.33 22.64
C GLU A 348 15.29 2.92 21.22
N ALA A 349 14.50 3.94 20.91
CA ALA A 349 14.66 4.71 19.67
C ALA A 349 16.02 5.42 19.60
N PHE A 350 16.57 5.85 20.76
CA PHE A 350 17.81 6.62 20.85
C PHE A 350 18.95 5.89 21.59
N ASN A 351 18.63 4.79 22.27
CA ASN A 351 19.61 3.96 22.98
C ASN A 351 19.20 2.47 22.90
N PRO A 352 19.26 1.86 21.69
CA PRO A 352 18.74 0.52 21.46
C PRO A 352 19.60 -0.54 22.13
N LYS A 353 18.94 -1.55 22.69
CA LYS A 353 19.58 -2.79 23.17
C LYS A 353 19.84 -3.77 22.03
N ALA A 354 19.09 -3.70 20.94
CA ALA A 354 19.27 -4.51 19.74
C ALA A 354 20.58 -4.11 19.01
N ILE A 355 21.71 -4.56 19.51
CA ILE A 355 23.06 -4.18 19.04
C ILE A 355 23.32 -4.70 17.62
N GLY A 356 22.68 -5.82 17.21
CA GLY A 356 22.89 -6.47 15.91
C GLY A 356 22.46 -5.67 14.68
N VAL A 357 21.72 -4.58 14.85
CA VAL A 357 21.10 -3.79 13.75
C VAL A 357 21.89 -2.51 13.41
N GLY A 358 23.05 -2.25 14.00
CA GLY A 358 23.82 -1.01 13.74
C GLY A 358 23.44 0.18 14.62
N GLY A 359 23.01 -0.06 15.86
CA GLY A 359 22.70 0.98 16.85
C GLY A 359 21.48 1.84 16.46
N VAL A 360 21.50 3.13 16.84
CA VAL A 360 20.36 4.06 16.60
C VAL A 360 20.00 4.17 15.13
N ILE A 361 21.00 4.24 14.25
CA ILE A 361 20.76 4.37 12.80
C ILE A 361 20.13 3.09 12.25
N GLY A 362 20.58 1.92 12.69
CA GLY A 362 19.99 0.66 12.29
C GLY A 362 18.52 0.53 12.70
N VAL A 363 18.17 0.89 13.93
CA VAL A 363 16.80 0.90 14.43
C VAL A 363 15.93 1.90 13.66
N LEU A 364 16.46 3.09 13.36
CA LEU A 364 15.80 4.08 12.49
C LEU A 364 15.52 3.50 11.11
N LEU A 365 16.51 2.88 10.47
CA LEU A 365 16.37 2.29 9.13
C LEU A 365 15.33 1.17 9.11
N VAL A 366 15.33 0.29 10.11
CA VAL A 366 14.32 -0.77 10.26
C VAL A 366 12.93 -0.14 10.38
N GLY A 367 12.76 0.85 11.28
CA GLY A 367 11.47 1.53 11.47
C GLY A 367 10.97 2.21 10.20
N PHE A 368 11.83 2.98 9.52
CA PHE A 368 11.48 3.66 8.27
C PHE A 368 11.17 2.67 7.14
N LYS A 369 11.99 1.63 6.98
CA LYS A 369 11.77 0.59 5.95
C LYS A 369 10.41 -0.08 6.13
N ARG A 370 10.07 -0.49 7.35
CA ARG A 370 8.79 -1.16 7.62
C ARG A 370 7.59 -0.23 7.53
N ALA A 371 7.72 1.02 7.96
CA ALA A 371 6.67 2.03 7.81
C ALA A 371 6.41 2.38 6.34
N ALA A 372 7.47 2.64 5.56
CA ALA A 372 7.34 2.98 4.14
C ALA A 372 6.78 1.80 3.32
N PHE A 373 7.12 0.55 3.70
CA PHE A 373 6.49 -0.64 3.13
C PHE A 373 4.99 -0.72 3.46
N SER A 374 4.60 -0.36 4.68
CA SER A 374 3.21 -0.44 5.14
C SER A 374 2.34 0.66 4.51
N ASN A 375 2.74 1.93 4.65
CA ASN A 375 1.93 3.07 4.20
C ASN A 375 2.17 3.49 2.75
N GLU A 376 3.22 2.95 2.11
CA GLU A 376 3.56 3.20 0.70
C GLU A 376 3.76 4.70 0.36
N ALA A 377 4.05 5.56 1.34
CA ALA A 377 4.25 6.97 1.11
C ALA A 377 5.56 7.22 0.33
N GLY A 378 5.45 7.81 -0.85
CA GLY A 378 6.55 8.00 -1.79
C GLY A 378 6.69 6.90 -2.84
N ALA A 379 6.01 5.76 -2.68
CA ALA A 379 5.93 4.72 -3.70
C ALA A 379 5.03 5.10 -4.89
N GLY A 380 4.12 6.07 -4.71
CA GLY A 380 3.22 6.56 -5.76
C GLY A 380 2.02 5.66 -6.08
N SER A 381 1.94 4.46 -5.54
CA SER A 381 0.91 3.44 -5.81
C SER A 381 -0.51 3.94 -5.52
N ALA A 382 -0.73 4.55 -4.36
CA ALA A 382 -2.04 5.05 -3.93
C ALA A 382 -2.62 6.11 -4.87
N SER A 383 -1.77 6.92 -5.51
CA SER A 383 -2.21 7.94 -6.46
C SER A 383 -2.98 7.35 -7.64
N ILE A 384 -2.81 6.05 -7.94
CA ILE A 384 -3.56 5.33 -8.98
C ILE A 384 -5.03 5.16 -8.58
N ALA A 385 -5.31 4.77 -7.32
CA ALA A 385 -6.69 4.66 -6.82
C ALA A 385 -7.33 6.05 -6.65
N HIS A 386 -6.61 6.98 -6.04
CA HIS A 386 -7.06 8.34 -5.81
C HIS A 386 -7.35 9.11 -7.11
N SER A 387 -6.66 8.78 -8.19
CA SER A 387 -6.95 9.37 -9.51
C SER A 387 -8.36 9.07 -10.02
N ALA A 388 -8.99 7.98 -9.57
CA ALA A 388 -10.33 7.58 -10.01
C ALA A 388 -11.47 8.37 -9.33
N VAL A 389 -11.17 9.28 -8.41
CA VAL A 389 -12.16 10.04 -7.65
C VAL A 389 -12.96 11.01 -8.52
N LYS A 390 -14.23 11.21 -8.15
CA LYS A 390 -15.10 12.25 -8.74
C LYS A 390 -14.83 13.58 -8.06
N THR A 391 -13.94 14.40 -8.63
CA THR A 391 -13.65 15.74 -8.11
C THR A 391 -13.15 16.67 -9.21
N LYS A 392 -13.47 17.97 -9.07
CA LYS A 392 -12.92 19.06 -9.87
C LYS A 392 -11.60 19.62 -9.28
N TYR A 393 -11.33 19.33 -8.00
CA TYR A 393 -10.20 19.90 -7.26
C TYR A 393 -9.20 18.82 -6.85
N SER A 394 -8.08 18.75 -7.56
CA SER A 394 -7.05 17.75 -7.28
C SER A 394 -6.50 17.81 -5.84
N ALA A 395 -6.44 19.01 -5.25
CA ALA A 395 -5.97 19.20 -3.89
C ALA A 395 -6.94 18.63 -2.83
N SER A 396 -8.24 18.54 -3.10
CA SER A 396 -9.19 17.93 -2.16
C SER A 396 -8.89 16.45 -1.95
N GLU A 397 -8.58 15.73 -3.02
CA GLU A 397 -8.19 14.33 -2.93
C GLU A 397 -6.79 14.14 -2.32
N GLY A 398 -5.87 15.07 -2.58
CA GLY A 398 -4.60 15.10 -1.85
C GLY A 398 -4.78 15.23 -0.34
N LEU A 399 -5.74 16.08 0.11
CA LEU A 399 -6.09 16.19 1.52
C LEU A 399 -6.68 14.88 2.07
N VAL A 400 -7.54 14.21 1.32
CA VAL A 400 -8.08 12.89 1.71
C VAL A 400 -6.95 11.88 1.91
N ALA A 401 -5.97 11.85 1.01
CA ALA A 401 -4.84 10.95 1.07
C ALA A 401 -3.91 11.16 2.28
N LEU A 402 -3.94 12.34 2.93
CA LEU A 402 -3.24 12.54 4.21
C LEU A 402 -3.66 11.53 5.29
N LEU A 403 -4.92 11.08 5.27
CA LEU A 403 -5.46 10.19 6.30
C LEU A 403 -4.92 8.77 6.20
N GLU A 404 -4.43 8.36 5.04
CA GLU A 404 -4.00 6.99 4.77
C GLU A 404 -2.79 6.58 5.64
N PRO A 405 -1.62 7.29 5.66
CA PRO A 405 -0.51 6.93 6.53
C PRO A 405 -0.82 7.11 8.02
N PHE A 406 -1.75 8.01 8.35
CA PHE A 406 -2.19 8.18 9.74
C PHE A 406 -2.94 6.93 10.22
N ILE A 407 -3.94 6.46 9.45
CA ILE A 407 -4.70 5.25 9.79
C ILE A 407 -3.79 4.03 9.81
N ASP A 408 -3.00 3.85 8.76
CA ASP A 408 -2.12 2.72 8.57
C ASP A 408 -1.04 2.63 9.65
N THR A 409 -0.18 3.64 9.69
CA THR A 409 1.07 3.56 10.47
C THR A 409 0.92 4.16 11.87
N VAL A 410 0.34 5.37 11.98
CA VAL A 410 0.27 6.04 13.29
C VAL A 410 -0.74 5.34 14.20
N VAL A 411 -1.83 4.80 13.66
CA VAL A 411 -2.83 4.09 14.47
C VAL A 411 -2.55 2.59 14.48
N ILE A 412 -2.73 1.89 13.36
CA ILE A 412 -2.78 0.41 13.34
C ILE A 412 -1.41 -0.20 13.66
N CYS A 413 -0.32 0.26 13.02
CA CYS A 413 1.01 -0.27 13.31
C CYS A 413 1.43 -0.01 14.77
N THR A 414 1.12 1.17 15.32
CA THR A 414 1.44 1.48 16.73
C THR A 414 0.68 0.57 17.69
N MET A 415 -0.59 0.29 17.41
CA MET A 415 -1.37 -0.63 18.25
C MET A 415 -0.82 -2.05 18.21
N THR A 416 -0.46 -2.55 17.03
CA THR A 416 0.21 -3.85 16.88
C THR A 416 1.52 -3.89 17.67
N ALA A 417 2.33 -2.84 17.55
CA ALA A 417 3.60 -2.74 18.26
C ALA A 417 3.43 -2.76 19.78
N LEU A 418 2.46 -1.99 20.30
CA LEU A 418 2.15 -1.99 21.73
C LEU A 418 1.73 -3.36 22.23
N VAL A 419 0.90 -4.09 21.48
CA VAL A 419 0.50 -5.45 21.86
C VAL A 419 1.70 -6.39 21.97
N ILE A 420 2.60 -6.36 20.98
CA ILE A 420 3.79 -7.22 20.96
C ILE A 420 4.78 -6.82 22.08
N ILE A 421 4.96 -5.53 22.35
CA ILE A 421 5.83 -5.03 23.40
C ILE A 421 5.29 -5.40 24.79
N ILE A 422 3.97 -5.22 25.02
CA ILE A 422 3.31 -5.60 26.27
C ILE A 422 3.44 -7.11 26.50
N PHE A 423 3.22 -7.91 25.45
CA PHE A 423 3.46 -9.35 25.51
C PHE A 423 4.89 -9.66 25.94
N ASN A 424 5.88 -9.03 25.32
CA ASN A 424 7.28 -9.35 25.58
C ASN A 424 7.83 -8.79 26.91
N PHE A 425 7.05 -8.07 27.71
CA PHE A 425 7.40 -7.81 29.11
C PHE A 425 7.47 -9.11 29.93
N GLY A 426 6.83 -10.19 29.48
CA GLY A 426 7.02 -11.55 30.02
C GLY A 426 8.39 -12.16 29.73
N GLY A 427 9.22 -11.53 28.89
CA GLY A 427 10.57 -12.01 28.54
C GLY A 427 10.56 -13.21 27.59
N PHE A 428 9.57 -13.31 26.73
CA PHE A 428 9.38 -14.45 25.84
C PHE A 428 10.42 -14.57 24.72
N PHE A 429 10.98 -13.44 24.26
CA PHE A 429 12.02 -13.45 23.23
C PHE A 429 12.98 -12.25 23.35
N GLU A 430 14.17 -12.38 22.77
CA GLU A 430 15.18 -11.31 22.69
C GLU A 430 14.99 -10.48 21.42
N TYR A 431 15.07 -9.14 21.55
CA TYR A 431 15.07 -8.22 20.43
C TYR A 431 16.38 -8.27 19.65
N GLY A 432 16.32 -8.19 18.32
CA GLY A 432 17.48 -8.23 17.43
C GLY A 432 17.93 -9.64 17.05
N GLY A 433 17.75 -10.61 17.91
CA GLY A 433 18.01 -12.04 17.66
C GLY A 433 19.25 -12.33 16.79
N ASP A 434 19.10 -13.24 15.83
CA ASP A 434 20.10 -13.59 14.81
C ASP A 434 20.06 -12.68 13.55
N GLY A 435 19.20 -11.65 13.56
CA GLY A 435 19.00 -10.75 12.42
C GLY A 435 18.13 -11.32 11.28
N SER A 436 17.58 -12.53 11.44
CA SER A 436 16.65 -13.11 10.45
C SER A 436 15.24 -12.53 10.52
N GLY A 437 14.87 -11.94 11.68
CA GLY A 437 13.51 -11.50 11.98
C GLY A 437 12.62 -12.59 12.55
N SER A 438 13.15 -13.80 12.74
CA SER A 438 12.53 -14.89 13.48
C SER A 438 12.76 -14.72 14.98
N VAL A 439 11.80 -15.08 15.81
CA VAL A 439 11.94 -15.14 17.27
C VAL A 439 11.66 -16.56 17.76
N PHE A 440 12.37 -16.99 18.79
CA PHE A 440 12.16 -18.30 19.40
C PHE A 440 11.39 -18.14 20.71
N ILE A 441 10.24 -18.78 20.82
CA ILE A 441 9.39 -18.79 22.00
C ILE A 441 9.14 -20.26 22.35
N ASP A 442 9.54 -20.69 23.54
CA ASP A 442 9.45 -22.09 24.00
C ASP A 442 10.06 -23.11 23.02
N GLY A 443 11.16 -22.73 22.35
CA GLY A 443 11.86 -23.58 21.38
C GLY A 443 11.20 -23.67 20.00
N VAL A 444 10.11 -22.94 19.76
CA VAL A 444 9.44 -22.85 18.45
C VAL A 444 9.79 -21.52 17.79
N ALA A 445 10.15 -21.56 16.51
CA ALA A 445 10.42 -20.37 15.72
C ALA A 445 9.11 -19.74 15.22
N TYR A 446 8.93 -18.43 15.46
CA TYR A 446 7.83 -17.63 14.97
C TYR A 446 8.33 -16.52 14.08
N GLU A 447 7.62 -16.24 12.98
CA GLU A 447 7.95 -15.22 11.99
C GLU A 447 6.73 -14.38 11.64
N GLY A 448 6.94 -13.09 11.33
CA GLY A 448 5.92 -12.20 10.81
C GLY A 448 4.60 -12.24 11.60
N ALA A 449 3.50 -12.59 10.93
CA ALA A 449 2.18 -12.64 11.56
C ALA A 449 2.07 -13.69 12.68
N GLY A 450 2.92 -14.73 12.69
CA GLY A 450 2.99 -15.72 13.77
C GLY A 450 3.39 -15.10 15.12
N ILE A 451 4.32 -14.13 15.13
CA ILE A 451 4.72 -13.40 16.36
C ILE A 451 3.52 -12.62 16.92
N THR A 452 2.77 -11.95 16.06
CA THR A 452 1.55 -11.25 16.48
C THR A 452 0.50 -12.23 16.95
N SER A 453 0.38 -13.41 16.30
CA SER A 453 -0.57 -14.47 16.66
C SER A 453 -0.36 -14.98 18.09
N ILE A 454 0.89 -15.27 18.44
CA ILE A 454 1.21 -15.75 19.80
C ILE A 454 0.99 -14.64 20.84
N ALA A 455 1.34 -13.38 20.52
CA ALA A 455 1.12 -12.25 21.41
C ALA A 455 -0.37 -12.01 21.70
N PHE A 456 -1.24 -12.14 20.70
CA PHE A 456 -2.69 -12.07 20.90
C PHE A 456 -3.23 -13.26 21.72
N HIS A 457 -2.68 -14.45 21.47
CA HIS A 457 -3.13 -15.67 22.12
C HIS A 457 -2.90 -15.68 23.63
N GLU A 458 -1.86 -15.02 24.08
CA GLU A 458 -1.56 -14.85 25.51
C GLU A 458 -2.68 -14.12 26.26
N PHE A 459 -3.28 -13.10 25.62
CA PHE A 459 -4.27 -12.23 26.27
C PHE A 459 -5.73 -12.57 25.93
N ILE A 460 -5.99 -13.15 24.76
CA ILE A 460 -7.35 -13.43 24.28
C ILE A 460 -7.48 -14.92 23.98
N PRO A 461 -8.27 -15.66 24.76
CA PRO A 461 -8.58 -17.06 24.47
C PRO A 461 -9.17 -17.20 23.06
N TYR A 462 -8.76 -18.24 22.34
CA TYR A 462 -9.21 -18.53 20.97
C TYR A 462 -8.85 -17.46 19.92
N SER A 463 -7.99 -16.49 20.24
CA SER A 463 -7.58 -15.42 19.33
C SER A 463 -6.95 -15.93 18.02
N LYS A 464 -6.37 -17.12 18.01
CA LYS A 464 -5.81 -17.71 16.78
C LYS A 464 -6.83 -17.78 15.64
N ILE A 465 -8.08 -18.17 15.91
CA ILE A 465 -9.17 -18.22 14.91
C ILE A 465 -9.47 -16.82 14.41
N PHE A 466 -9.66 -15.89 15.35
CA PHE A 466 -9.99 -14.51 15.07
C PHE A 466 -8.87 -13.80 14.28
N LEU A 467 -7.62 -13.94 14.73
CA LEU A 467 -6.49 -13.31 14.07
C LEU A 467 -6.23 -13.92 12.68
N THR A 468 -6.42 -15.23 12.50
CA THR A 468 -6.35 -15.87 11.18
C THR A 468 -7.38 -15.26 10.23
N ILE A 469 -8.62 -15.04 10.67
CA ILE A 469 -9.65 -14.39 9.87
C ILE A 469 -9.24 -12.95 9.56
N ALA A 470 -8.73 -12.19 10.54
CA ALA A 470 -8.27 -10.81 10.34
C ALA A 470 -7.12 -10.75 9.32
N VAL A 471 -6.04 -11.52 9.52
CA VAL A 471 -4.88 -11.60 8.61
C VAL A 471 -5.32 -12.00 7.19
N PHE A 472 -6.26 -12.93 7.08
CA PHE A 472 -6.81 -13.35 5.79
C PHE A 472 -7.59 -12.21 5.10
N LEU A 473 -8.44 -11.48 5.82
CA LEU A 473 -9.18 -10.33 5.28
C LEU A 473 -8.23 -9.20 4.89
N PHE A 474 -7.22 -8.90 5.70
CA PHE A 474 -6.17 -7.93 5.39
C PHE A 474 -5.41 -8.33 4.11
N ALA A 475 -5.03 -9.61 3.99
CA ALA A 475 -4.37 -10.13 2.79
C ALA A 475 -5.22 -9.96 1.54
N VAL A 476 -6.47 -10.45 1.58
CA VAL A 476 -7.38 -10.40 0.43
C VAL A 476 -7.68 -8.95 0.04
N SER A 477 -7.95 -8.06 1.00
CA SER A 477 -8.23 -6.65 0.72
C SER A 477 -7.05 -5.96 0.03
N THR A 478 -5.83 -6.18 0.50
CA THR A 478 -4.61 -5.63 -0.12
C THR A 478 -4.39 -6.19 -1.52
N MET A 479 -4.54 -7.50 -1.71
CA MET A 479 -4.39 -8.12 -3.04
C MET A 479 -5.36 -7.55 -4.07
N ILE A 480 -6.64 -7.33 -3.72
CA ILE A 480 -7.60 -6.78 -4.67
C ILE A 480 -7.31 -5.34 -5.05
N SER A 481 -6.84 -4.49 -4.13
CA SER A 481 -6.44 -3.11 -4.42
C SER A 481 -5.17 -3.05 -5.27
N TRP A 482 -4.14 -3.80 -4.90
CA TRP A 482 -2.89 -3.87 -5.66
C TRP A 482 -3.06 -4.49 -7.04
N SER A 483 -4.04 -5.38 -7.22
CA SER A 483 -4.38 -5.90 -8.55
C SER A 483 -4.79 -4.78 -9.51
N TYR A 484 -5.45 -3.73 -9.00
CA TYR A 484 -5.80 -2.56 -9.80
C TYR A 484 -4.59 -1.70 -10.13
N TYR A 485 -3.68 -1.44 -9.16
CA TYR A 485 -2.49 -0.64 -9.38
C TYR A 485 -1.58 -1.24 -10.45
N GLY A 486 -1.26 -2.51 -10.33
CA GLY A 486 -0.46 -3.21 -11.32
C GLY A 486 -1.16 -3.35 -12.68
N LEU A 487 -2.48 -3.51 -12.71
CA LEU A 487 -3.24 -3.55 -13.96
C LEU A 487 -3.20 -2.20 -14.70
N GLN A 488 -3.29 -1.07 -14.01
CA GLN A 488 -3.17 0.26 -14.64
C GLN A 488 -1.75 0.47 -15.20
N SER A 489 -0.72 0.06 -14.46
CA SER A 489 0.66 0.08 -14.93
C SER A 489 0.90 -0.87 -16.11
N TRP A 490 0.29 -2.05 -16.08
CA TRP A 490 0.32 -3.00 -17.20
C TRP A 490 -0.35 -2.43 -18.45
N LYS A 491 -1.53 -1.80 -18.29
CA LYS A 491 -2.24 -1.16 -19.41
C LYS A 491 -1.44 -0.01 -20.02
N PHE A 492 -0.70 0.75 -19.21
CA PHE A 492 0.19 1.80 -19.68
C PHE A 492 1.31 1.26 -20.60
N LEU A 493 1.90 0.11 -20.27
CA LEU A 493 3.00 -0.49 -21.05
C LEU A 493 2.52 -1.33 -22.26
N PHE A 494 1.44 -2.10 -22.09
CA PHE A 494 1.03 -3.14 -23.04
C PHE A 494 -0.31 -2.85 -23.74
N GLY A 495 -0.93 -1.70 -23.41
CA GLY A 495 -2.20 -1.28 -24.00
C GLY A 495 -3.44 -1.75 -23.25
N ARG A 496 -4.56 -1.13 -23.58
CA ARG A 496 -5.86 -1.22 -22.87
C ARG A 496 -6.76 -2.38 -23.35
N GLY A 497 -6.24 -3.31 -24.14
CA GLY A 497 -7.01 -4.41 -24.73
C GLY A 497 -7.38 -5.51 -23.75
N LYS A 498 -8.52 -6.18 -23.96
CA LYS A 498 -9.01 -7.31 -23.13
C LYS A 498 -7.99 -8.44 -22.96
N LYS A 499 -7.15 -8.70 -23.97
CA LYS A 499 -6.10 -9.72 -23.87
C LYS A 499 -5.00 -9.33 -22.87
N ALA A 500 -4.59 -8.05 -22.88
CA ALA A 500 -3.60 -7.55 -21.92
C ALA A 500 -4.17 -7.60 -20.49
N ASP A 501 -5.41 -7.20 -20.29
CA ASP A 501 -6.13 -7.29 -19.02
C ASP A 501 -6.16 -8.73 -18.47
N LEU A 502 -6.58 -9.69 -19.30
CA LEU A 502 -6.64 -11.09 -18.88
C LEU A 502 -5.26 -11.67 -18.56
N THR A 503 -4.25 -11.36 -19.40
CA THR A 503 -2.88 -11.84 -19.17
C THR A 503 -2.35 -11.37 -17.82
N TYR A 504 -2.51 -10.08 -17.50
CA TYR A 504 -2.11 -9.55 -16.20
C TYR A 504 -2.80 -10.28 -15.04
N LYS A 505 -4.13 -10.42 -15.10
CA LYS A 505 -4.91 -11.08 -14.05
C LYS A 505 -4.48 -12.53 -13.81
N VAL A 506 -4.22 -13.27 -14.88
CA VAL A 506 -3.72 -14.65 -14.76
C VAL A 506 -2.36 -14.68 -14.08
N LEU A 507 -1.42 -13.82 -14.50
CA LEU A 507 -0.11 -13.71 -13.87
C LEU A 507 -0.22 -13.33 -12.39
N PHE A 508 -1.08 -12.36 -12.07
CA PHE A 508 -1.33 -11.96 -10.70
C PHE A 508 -1.78 -13.13 -9.82
N LEU A 509 -2.71 -13.96 -10.31
CA LEU A 509 -3.19 -15.15 -9.58
C LEU A 509 -2.12 -16.24 -9.43
N ILE A 510 -1.20 -16.37 -10.40
CA ILE A 510 -0.05 -17.27 -10.26
C ILE A 510 0.86 -16.82 -9.12
N PHE A 511 1.12 -15.51 -9.00
CA PHE A 511 1.93 -14.96 -7.90
C PHE A 511 1.27 -15.11 -6.52
N VAL A 512 -0.07 -15.18 -6.42
CA VAL A 512 -0.76 -15.57 -5.19
C VAL A 512 -0.31 -16.97 -4.73
N VAL A 513 -0.28 -17.92 -5.66
CA VAL A 513 0.11 -19.31 -5.36
C VAL A 513 1.60 -19.41 -5.02
N ILE A 514 2.46 -18.71 -5.78
CA ILE A 514 3.89 -18.63 -5.49
C ILE A 514 4.15 -18.07 -4.09
N GLY A 515 3.48 -16.97 -3.75
CA GLY A 515 3.62 -16.34 -2.43
C GLY A 515 3.23 -17.25 -1.28
N ALA A 516 2.13 -18.00 -1.44
CA ALA A 516 1.66 -18.95 -0.44
C ALA A 516 2.64 -20.12 -0.19
N ALA A 517 3.39 -20.53 -1.22
CA ALA A 517 4.27 -21.70 -1.18
C ALA A 517 5.73 -21.35 -0.86
N ALA A 518 6.22 -20.17 -1.25
CA ALA A 518 7.61 -19.78 -1.08
C ALA A 518 7.94 -19.35 0.36
N SER A 519 9.24 -19.31 0.69
CA SER A 519 9.71 -18.88 2.01
C SER A 519 9.43 -17.40 2.27
N MET A 520 9.18 -17.05 3.52
CA MET A 520 8.96 -15.66 3.94
C MET A 520 10.10 -14.76 3.48
N LYS A 521 11.37 -15.17 3.68
CA LYS A 521 12.52 -14.37 3.32
C LYS A 521 12.55 -14.02 1.82
N SER A 522 12.43 -15.02 0.94
CA SER A 522 12.46 -14.80 -0.52
C SER A 522 11.34 -13.87 -0.98
N ILE A 523 10.15 -13.99 -0.39
CA ILE A 523 8.99 -13.15 -0.73
C ILE A 523 9.17 -11.71 -0.23
N TRP A 524 9.66 -11.51 1.00
CA TRP A 524 9.85 -10.17 1.54
C TRP A 524 11.00 -9.44 0.86
N ASP A 525 12.12 -10.11 0.58
CA ASP A 525 13.24 -9.50 -0.14
C ASP A 525 12.82 -9.01 -1.54
N PHE A 526 12.05 -9.80 -2.28
CA PHE A 526 11.48 -9.40 -3.56
C PHE A 526 10.47 -8.26 -3.43
N SER A 527 9.57 -8.35 -2.45
CA SER A 527 8.51 -7.37 -2.22
C SER A 527 9.08 -6.00 -1.85
N ASP A 528 10.04 -5.97 -0.92
CA ASP A 528 10.76 -4.76 -0.54
C ASP A 528 11.46 -4.15 -1.76
N ALA A 529 12.19 -4.96 -2.55
CA ALA A 529 12.89 -4.48 -3.73
C ALA A 529 11.94 -3.81 -4.74
N MET A 530 10.78 -4.40 -4.99
CA MET A 530 9.83 -3.87 -5.98
C MET A 530 9.07 -2.64 -5.50
N ILE A 531 8.76 -2.53 -4.21
CA ILE A 531 8.05 -1.36 -3.65
C ILE A 531 8.98 -0.16 -3.52
N PHE A 532 10.27 -0.38 -3.22
CA PHE A 532 11.24 0.69 -3.03
C PHE A 532 11.97 1.11 -4.31
N ALA A 533 11.77 0.43 -5.43
CA ALA A 533 12.37 0.77 -6.72
C ALA A 533 11.71 1.96 -7.40
#